data_8ca79166e403f522eb3d056eed716b9b
#
_entry.id   8ca79166e403f522eb3d056eed716b9b
#
_cell.length_a   1.000
_cell.length_b   1.000
_cell.length_c   1.000
_cell.angle_alpha   90.00
_cell.angle_beta   90.00
_cell.angle_gamma   90.00
#
_symmetry.space_group_name_H-M   'P 1'
#
loop_
_entity.id
_entity.type
_entity.pdbx_description
1 polymer ?
#
loop_
_entity_poly.entity_id
_entity_poly.type
_entity_poly.pdbx_seq_one_letter_code
_entity_poly.pdbx_strand_id
1 'polypeptide(L)'
;MESSLCEKPERHASRRLSDHLVLEGQKQKVHSLVDKVYSRKNLKLAWERVRANQGASGADKVTIEEFATRLDENLERLHRGLRENTYQPQAVRRLEIPKRGAPGKTRPLGIPSVYDRVCQQALVNRLEPIFEKVFDPSSFGYRKGRKTADALSKIWREVEAGNEWIVDADLKDFFGSVDHEKLLTLVGKQIADSRVLKLIQQMLEAGYEERGQKFATPRGTPQGGVVSPLLSNILLTPFDKEMRRQGYQLTRWADDWVVTCRTRAEAEHALARAVRILEHLGVALNQAKTRIVHIARGFEFLGFKIQRGKGKFRLAHDRIKSKLNRQNLYAIPTQKSVDRFKDQIRTLTQRKIPLRLGEVIKTINPIIRGWGNYYCRSHVRKRFHQLDGWIIRRLWSHRTKRWRNAAWKEYPTKRLRTEFKLVSLVSLIPSLQIAKALS
;
A
#
# COMPACT_ATOMS: atom_id res chain seq x y z
N MET A 1 -26.27 12.10 -56.69
CA MET A 1 -27.16 12.74 -55.72
C MET A 1 -27.10 11.85 -54.50
N GLU A 2 -26.37 12.28 -53.67
CA GLU A 2 -26.30 12.90 -52.36
C GLU A 2 -26.06 11.81 -51.32
N SER A 3 -24.92 11.68 -50.75
CA SER A 3 -24.14 12.48 -49.80
C SER A 3 -24.80 12.60 -48.43
N SER A 4 -23.98 12.28 -47.47
CA SER A 4 -23.95 12.86 -46.13
C SER A 4 -24.90 12.28 -45.09
N LEU A 5 -24.30 11.61 -44.14
CA LEU A 5 -24.28 12.05 -42.73
C LEU A 5 -23.61 10.98 -41.84
N CYS A 6 -22.37 11.20 -41.64
CA CYS A 6 -21.70 10.58 -40.47
C CYS A 6 -20.82 11.66 -39.88
N GLU A 7 -21.27 12.32 -38.83
CA GLU A 7 -20.34 12.98 -37.90
C GLU A 7 -20.98 13.30 -36.56
N LYS A 8 -20.28 12.82 -35.51
CA LYS A 8 -20.08 13.34 -34.14
C LYS A 8 -21.05 12.95 -33.03
N PRO A 9 -20.72 11.86 -32.32
CA PRO A 9 -21.05 11.80 -30.90
C PRO A 9 -19.82 11.89 -29.96
N GLU A 10 -18.56 11.80 -30.44
CA GLU A 10 -17.42 11.60 -29.50
C GLU A 10 -16.94 12.88 -28.78
N ARG A 11 -17.04 14.06 -29.37
CA ARG A 11 -16.62 15.32 -28.72
C ARG A 11 -17.53 15.75 -27.56
N HIS A 12 -18.81 15.41 -27.61
CA HIS A 12 -19.76 15.73 -26.52
C HIS A 12 -19.60 14.84 -25.29
N ALA A 13 -19.21 13.59 -25.47
CA ALA A 13 -18.98 12.68 -24.32
C ALA A 13 -17.70 13.04 -23.54
N SER A 14 -16.63 13.45 -24.26
CA SER A 14 -15.38 13.90 -23.65
C SER A 14 -15.55 15.23 -22.87
N ARG A 15 -16.29 16.20 -23.43
CA ARG A 15 -16.63 17.44 -22.71
C ARG A 15 -17.47 17.20 -21.46
N ARG A 16 -18.48 16.34 -21.52
CA ARG A 16 -19.31 16.01 -20.35
C ARG A 16 -18.52 15.33 -19.23
N LEU A 17 -17.52 14.50 -19.54
CA LEU A 17 -16.63 13.90 -18.54
C LEU A 17 -15.75 14.96 -17.85
N SER A 18 -15.19 15.91 -18.63
CA SER A 18 -14.41 17.02 -18.08
C SER A 18 -15.26 17.93 -17.21
N ASP A 19 -16.48 18.24 -17.63
CA ASP A 19 -17.40 19.14 -16.92
C ASP A 19 -17.94 18.53 -15.64
N HIS A 20 -18.25 17.22 -15.62
CA HIS A 20 -18.66 16.51 -14.39
C HIS A 20 -17.54 16.34 -13.38
N LEU A 21 -16.29 16.16 -13.81
CA LEU A 21 -15.13 16.17 -12.93
C LEU A 21 -14.87 17.54 -12.30
N VAL A 22 -15.44 18.61 -12.87
CA VAL A 22 -15.33 20.01 -12.43
C VAL A 22 -16.45 20.41 -11.45
N LEU A 23 -17.64 19.81 -11.50
CA LEU A 23 -18.87 20.35 -10.87
C LEU A 23 -19.16 19.86 -9.45
N GLU A 24 -18.40 18.95 -8.84
CA GLU A 24 -18.63 18.58 -7.45
C GLU A 24 -17.99 19.53 -6.44
N GLY A 25 -18.79 20.47 -5.96
CA GLY A 25 -18.64 21.10 -4.66
C GLY A 25 -17.70 22.30 -4.63
N GLN A 26 -18.26 23.50 -4.75
CA GLN A 26 -17.68 24.72 -4.15
C GLN A 26 -17.60 24.59 -2.62
N LYS A 27 -16.80 23.67 -2.09
CA LYS A 27 -16.31 23.78 -0.72
C LYS A 27 -15.29 24.88 -0.69
N GLN A 28 -15.39 25.79 0.28
CA GLN A 28 -14.42 26.87 0.46
C GLN A 28 -12.99 26.30 0.40
N LYS A 29 -12.22 26.80 -0.56
CA LYS A 29 -10.81 26.42 -0.68
C LYS A 29 -10.04 26.93 0.54
N VAL A 30 -9.03 26.19 0.95
CA VAL A 30 -8.18 26.60 2.05
C VAL A 30 -7.18 27.63 1.54
N HIS A 31 -7.31 28.85 2.04
CA HIS A 31 -6.37 29.93 1.86
C HIS A 31 -5.38 29.93 3.05
N SER A 32 -4.24 30.56 2.96
CA SER A 32 -3.27 30.71 4.08
C SER A 32 -2.96 29.39 4.81
N LEU A 33 -2.32 28.47 4.10
CA LEU A 33 -1.93 27.17 4.65
C LEU A 33 -0.42 27.07 4.91
N VAL A 34 0.39 27.79 4.13
CA VAL A 34 1.85 27.71 4.19
C VAL A 34 2.41 28.11 5.56
N ASP A 35 1.80 29.09 6.23
CA ASP A 35 2.14 29.52 7.60
C ASP A 35 2.00 28.39 8.61
N LYS A 36 0.97 27.57 8.45
CA LYS A 36 0.76 26.37 9.27
C LYS A 36 1.74 25.26 8.94
N VAL A 37 2.21 25.18 7.68
CA VAL A 37 3.23 24.20 7.26
C VAL A 37 4.53 24.51 7.95
N TYR A 38 5.05 25.75 7.86
CA TYR A 38 6.34 26.12 8.44
C TYR A 38 6.31 26.45 9.93
N SER A 39 5.15 26.41 10.59
CA SER A 39 5.10 26.67 12.04
C SER A 39 6.06 25.75 12.80
N ARG A 40 6.84 26.31 13.76
CA ARG A 40 7.85 25.54 14.52
C ARG A 40 7.27 24.30 15.18
N LYS A 41 6.03 24.38 15.71
CA LYS A 41 5.31 23.24 16.28
C LYS A 41 5.09 22.13 15.25
N ASN A 42 4.72 22.48 14.01
CA ASN A 42 4.49 21.50 12.96
C ASN A 42 5.79 20.88 12.44
N LEU A 43 6.86 21.67 12.31
CA LEU A 43 8.18 21.17 11.91
C LEU A 43 8.75 20.19 12.95
N LYS A 44 8.60 20.49 14.25
CA LYS A 44 8.98 19.56 15.31
C LYS A 44 8.20 18.27 15.27
N LEU A 45 6.86 18.32 15.09
CA LEU A 45 6.03 17.14 14.90
C LEU A 45 6.43 16.34 13.64
N ALA A 46 6.77 17.02 12.56
CA ALA A 46 7.25 16.38 11.33
C ALA A 46 8.57 15.66 11.56
N TRP A 47 9.51 16.28 12.25
CA TRP A 47 10.76 15.65 12.65
C TRP A 47 10.55 14.38 13.47
N GLU A 48 9.71 14.43 14.50
CA GLU A 48 9.41 13.27 15.35
C GLU A 48 8.91 12.06 14.52
N ARG A 49 8.05 12.31 13.52
CA ARG A 49 7.57 11.27 12.60
C ARG A 49 8.68 10.75 11.68
N VAL A 50 9.51 11.64 11.12
CA VAL A 50 10.65 11.24 10.27
C VAL A 50 11.65 10.41 11.07
N ARG A 51 11.97 10.84 12.30
CA ARG A 51 12.86 10.12 13.22
C ARG A 51 12.30 8.74 13.56
N ALA A 52 11.01 8.63 13.88
CA ALA A 52 10.37 7.35 14.22
C ALA A 52 10.39 6.35 13.06
N ASN A 53 10.26 6.83 11.81
CA ASN A 53 10.32 5.99 10.63
C ASN A 53 11.72 5.53 10.25
N GLN A 54 12.76 6.14 10.82
CA GLN A 54 14.16 5.87 10.47
C GLN A 54 14.41 6.04 8.96
N GLY A 55 15.34 5.34 8.40
CA GLY A 55 15.59 5.27 6.96
C GLY A 55 16.98 5.79 6.57
N ALA A 56 17.40 5.42 5.36
CA ALA A 56 18.71 5.76 4.83
C ALA A 56 18.84 7.26 4.52
N SER A 57 20.08 7.77 4.46
CA SER A 57 20.40 9.14 4.05
C SER A 57 20.04 9.41 2.58
N GLY A 58 19.73 10.66 2.25
CA GLY A 58 19.52 11.15 0.88
C GLY A 58 20.80 11.27 0.07
N ALA A 59 20.79 12.14 -0.96
CA ALA A 59 21.97 12.47 -1.78
C ALA A 59 23.03 13.21 -1.00
N ASP A 60 22.63 14.01 0.00
CA ASP A 60 23.50 14.72 0.92
C ASP A 60 24.26 13.84 1.92
N LYS A 61 23.94 12.54 1.97
CA LYS A 61 24.47 11.53 2.90
C LYS A 61 24.22 11.81 4.38
N VAL A 62 23.46 12.84 4.73
CA VAL A 62 23.14 13.19 6.13
C VAL A 62 22.19 12.12 6.71
N THR A 63 22.60 11.53 7.84
CA THR A 63 21.82 10.52 8.56
C THR A 63 20.80 11.15 9.51
N ILE A 64 19.87 10.33 10.03
CA ILE A 64 18.91 10.78 11.05
C ILE A 64 19.65 11.26 12.31
N GLU A 65 20.69 10.56 12.71
CA GLU A 65 21.51 10.84 13.88
C GLU A 65 22.26 12.18 13.70
N GLU A 66 22.92 12.37 12.56
CA GLU A 66 23.61 13.63 12.24
C GLU A 66 22.66 14.83 12.14
N PHE A 67 21.48 14.64 11.56
CA PHE A 67 20.46 15.69 11.55
C PHE A 67 20.01 16.06 12.98
N ALA A 68 19.90 15.08 13.87
CA ALA A 68 19.51 15.26 15.26
C ALA A 68 20.54 16.05 16.08
N THR A 69 21.84 15.98 15.78
CA THR A 69 22.88 16.73 16.50
C THR A 69 22.74 18.26 16.35
N ARG A 70 22.13 18.71 15.24
CA ARG A 70 21.88 20.13 14.94
C ARG A 70 20.39 20.39 14.73
N LEU A 71 19.54 19.78 15.53
CA LEU A 71 18.09 19.77 15.29
C LEU A 71 17.51 21.18 15.23
N ASP A 72 17.76 21.99 16.24
CA ASP A 72 17.15 23.34 16.34
C ASP A 72 17.64 24.25 15.20
N GLU A 73 18.91 24.19 14.84
CA GLU A 73 19.49 24.90 13.70
C GLU A 73 18.83 24.45 12.38
N ASN A 74 18.70 23.14 12.16
CA ASN A 74 18.09 22.59 10.97
C ASN A 74 16.60 22.95 10.85
N LEU A 75 15.85 22.89 11.94
CA LEU A 75 14.43 23.26 11.93
C LEU A 75 14.24 24.77 11.75
N GLU A 76 15.11 25.62 12.34
CA GLU A 76 15.04 27.06 12.16
C GLU A 76 15.42 27.47 10.72
N ARG A 77 16.42 26.83 10.13
CA ARG A 77 16.77 27.01 8.71
C ARG A 77 15.58 26.65 7.80
N LEU A 78 14.90 25.54 8.07
CA LEU A 78 13.71 25.13 7.31
C LEU A 78 12.56 26.10 7.50
N HIS A 79 12.30 26.53 8.74
CA HIS A 79 11.29 27.53 9.06
C HIS A 79 11.52 28.83 8.28
N ARG A 80 12.75 29.36 8.32
CA ARG A 80 13.13 30.59 7.61
C ARG A 80 12.99 30.41 6.09
N GLY A 81 13.56 29.34 5.52
CA GLY A 81 13.48 29.08 4.09
C GLY A 81 12.05 28.95 3.56
N LEU A 82 11.17 28.30 4.29
CA LEU A 82 9.75 28.20 3.94
C LEU A 82 9.02 29.54 4.12
N ARG A 83 9.31 30.31 5.18
CA ARG A 83 8.71 31.61 5.43
C ARG A 83 9.10 32.62 4.35
N GLU A 84 10.37 32.65 3.97
CA GLU A 84 10.93 33.57 2.98
C GLU A 84 10.79 33.06 1.53
N ASN A 85 10.21 31.87 1.33
CA ASN A 85 10.06 31.25 0.01
C ASN A 85 11.40 30.98 -0.71
N THR A 86 12.47 30.76 0.05
CA THR A 86 13.82 30.45 -0.45
C THR A 86 14.17 28.96 -0.38
N TYR A 87 13.30 28.16 0.24
CA TYR A 87 13.48 26.71 0.31
C TYR A 87 13.46 26.08 -1.08
N GLN A 88 14.45 25.24 -1.37
CA GLN A 88 14.55 24.42 -2.59
C GLN A 88 14.78 22.96 -2.20
N PRO A 89 13.92 22.03 -2.61
CA PRO A 89 14.14 20.60 -2.38
C PRO A 89 15.33 20.09 -3.18
N GLN A 90 16.08 19.17 -2.61
CA GLN A 90 17.20 18.51 -3.28
C GLN A 90 16.73 17.36 -4.17
N ALA A 91 17.55 17.02 -5.18
CA ALA A 91 17.36 15.81 -5.96
C ALA A 91 17.35 14.58 -5.04
N VAL A 92 16.41 13.64 -5.26
CA VAL A 92 16.33 12.43 -4.45
C VAL A 92 17.42 11.44 -4.85
N ARG A 93 18.05 10.77 -3.90
CA ARG A 93 18.99 9.70 -4.20
C ARG A 93 18.25 8.49 -4.75
N ARG A 94 18.50 8.10 -5.99
CA ARG A 94 17.89 6.94 -6.63
C ARG A 94 18.72 5.68 -6.38
N LEU A 95 18.04 4.63 -5.91
CA LEU A 95 18.61 3.30 -5.74
C LEU A 95 17.71 2.27 -6.42
N GLU A 96 18.32 1.35 -7.17
CA GLU A 96 17.63 0.20 -7.71
C GLU A 96 17.53 -0.91 -6.65
N ILE A 97 16.33 -1.18 -6.19
CA ILE A 97 16.10 -2.25 -5.22
C ILE A 97 15.46 -3.47 -5.89
N PRO A 98 15.84 -4.69 -5.51
CA PRO A 98 15.27 -5.91 -6.08
C PRO A 98 13.74 -5.94 -5.92
N LYS A 99 13.03 -6.19 -7.01
CA LYS A 99 11.57 -6.32 -6.97
C LYS A 99 11.19 -7.62 -6.29
N ARG A 100 10.55 -7.53 -5.14
CA ARG A 100 10.16 -8.69 -4.35
C ARG A 100 9.26 -9.64 -5.15
N GLY A 101 9.66 -10.90 -5.28
CA GLY A 101 8.90 -11.94 -6.01
C GLY A 101 9.04 -11.92 -7.54
N ALA A 102 10.04 -11.18 -8.07
CA ALA A 102 10.41 -11.16 -9.48
C ALA A 102 11.95 -11.15 -9.61
N PRO A 103 12.60 -12.33 -9.55
CA PRO A 103 14.05 -12.44 -9.66
C PRO A 103 14.58 -11.72 -10.91
N GLY A 104 15.71 -11.00 -10.77
CA GLY A 104 16.33 -10.25 -11.86
C GLY A 104 15.64 -8.92 -12.21
N LYS A 105 14.49 -8.58 -11.61
CA LYS A 105 13.83 -7.28 -11.81
C LYS A 105 14.10 -6.36 -10.63
N THR A 106 14.34 -5.09 -10.92
CA THR A 106 14.49 -4.03 -9.93
C THR A 106 13.32 -3.05 -9.98
N ARG A 107 13.25 -2.18 -9.01
CA ARG A 107 12.42 -0.99 -9.01
C ARG A 107 13.20 0.19 -8.45
N PRO A 108 13.06 1.37 -9.01
CA PRO A 108 13.70 2.56 -8.47
C PRO A 108 13.06 2.94 -7.13
N LEU A 109 13.91 3.29 -6.16
CA LEU A 109 13.52 3.89 -4.90
C LEU A 109 14.20 5.25 -4.79
N GLY A 110 13.43 6.32 -4.68
CA GLY A 110 13.92 7.66 -4.46
C GLY A 110 13.98 7.97 -2.96
N ILE A 111 15.14 8.33 -2.45
CA ILE A 111 15.36 8.64 -1.03
C ILE A 111 15.64 10.14 -0.91
N PRO A 112 14.66 10.96 -0.44
CA PRO A 112 14.89 12.38 -0.17
C PRO A 112 15.87 12.57 0.98
N SER A 113 16.53 13.73 1.05
CA SER A 113 17.32 14.14 2.22
C SER A 113 16.48 14.14 3.49
N VAL A 114 17.12 14.03 4.65
CA VAL A 114 16.38 14.13 5.94
C VAL A 114 15.66 15.46 6.04
N TYR A 115 16.31 16.53 5.58
CA TYR A 115 15.78 17.88 5.53
C TYR A 115 14.49 17.97 4.71
N ASP A 116 14.50 17.38 3.51
CA ASP A 116 13.33 17.37 2.63
C ASP A 116 12.23 16.44 3.17
N ARG A 117 12.58 15.33 3.82
CA ARG A 117 11.59 14.47 4.47
C ARG A 117 10.83 15.20 5.58
N VAL A 118 11.51 16.05 6.36
CA VAL A 118 10.85 16.89 7.39
C VAL A 118 9.92 17.91 6.73
N CYS A 119 10.35 18.56 5.66
CA CYS A 119 9.50 19.48 4.89
C CYS A 119 8.26 18.77 4.31
N GLN A 120 8.45 17.65 3.63
CA GLN A 120 7.37 16.85 3.08
C GLN A 120 6.40 16.36 4.16
N GLN A 121 6.92 15.94 5.32
CA GLN A 121 6.07 15.50 6.43
C GLN A 121 5.30 16.66 7.04
N ALA A 122 5.90 17.84 7.15
CA ALA A 122 5.21 19.05 7.61
C ALA A 122 4.06 19.45 6.68
N LEU A 123 4.26 19.28 5.36
CA LEU A 123 3.23 19.48 4.35
C LEU A 123 2.12 18.43 4.49
N VAL A 124 2.45 17.14 4.58
CA VAL A 124 1.49 16.05 4.78
C VAL A 124 0.65 16.24 6.02
N ASN A 125 1.24 16.68 7.14
CA ASN A 125 0.51 16.95 8.38
C ASN A 125 -0.65 17.94 8.18
N ARG A 126 -0.56 18.85 7.22
CA ARG A 126 -1.56 19.89 6.94
C ARG A 126 -2.51 19.52 5.80
N LEU A 127 -2.02 18.80 4.78
CA LEU A 127 -2.83 18.41 3.65
C LEU A 127 -3.71 17.18 3.95
N GLU A 128 -3.18 16.18 4.67
CA GLU A 128 -3.89 14.92 4.94
C GLU A 128 -5.30 15.16 5.53
N PRO A 129 -5.52 15.98 6.57
CA PRO A 129 -6.84 16.20 7.13
C PRO A 129 -7.83 16.89 6.17
N ILE A 130 -7.33 17.64 5.19
CA ILE A 130 -8.14 18.33 4.18
C ILE A 130 -8.60 17.30 3.15
N PHE A 131 -7.68 16.53 2.59
CA PHE A 131 -7.96 15.56 1.54
C PHE A 131 -8.66 14.31 2.03
N GLU A 132 -8.47 13.91 3.31
CA GLU A 132 -9.21 12.77 3.89
C GLU A 132 -10.72 12.95 3.80
N LYS A 133 -11.22 14.18 3.86
CA LYS A 133 -12.65 14.51 3.68
C LYS A 133 -13.12 14.40 2.23
N VAL A 134 -12.18 14.39 1.28
CA VAL A 134 -12.45 14.37 -0.17
C VAL A 134 -12.32 12.98 -0.75
N PHE A 135 -11.49 12.14 -0.13
CA PHE A 135 -11.24 10.78 -0.60
C PHE A 135 -12.48 9.92 -0.59
N ASP A 136 -12.61 9.09 -1.63
CA ASP A 136 -13.73 8.18 -1.76
C ASP A 136 -13.69 7.05 -0.70
N PRO A 137 -14.83 6.59 -0.19
CA PRO A 137 -14.89 5.44 0.72
C PRO A 137 -14.34 4.14 0.15
N SER A 138 -14.26 3.98 -1.17
CA SER A 138 -13.70 2.80 -1.84
C SER A 138 -12.17 2.76 -1.83
N SER A 139 -11.49 3.86 -1.47
CA SER A 139 -10.03 3.96 -1.34
C SER A 139 -9.58 3.65 0.09
N PHE A 140 -8.65 2.72 0.25
CA PHE A 140 -8.18 2.23 1.56
C PHE A 140 -6.69 2.46 1.79
N GLY A 141 -5.84 2.32 0.75
CA GLY A 141 -4.40 2.42 0.87
C GLY A 141 -3.90 3.82 1.22
N TYR A 142 -2.82 3.89 2.00
CA TYR A 142 -2.17 5.15 2.44
C TYR A 142 -3.09 6.12 3.20
N ARG A 143 -4.15 5.61 3.81
CA ARG A 143 -5.10 6.42 4.59
C ARG A 143 -5.07 6.01 6.06
N LYS A 144 -5.00 6.99 6.93
CA LYS A 144 -4.99 6.80 8.38
C LYS A 144 -6.31 6.18 8.84
N GLY A 145 -6.23 5.18 9.70
CA GLY A 145 -7.40 4.47 10.22
C GLY A 145 -7.98 3.42 9.28
N ARG A 146 -7.53 3.31 8.02
CA ARG A 146 -7.94 2.26 7.08
C ARG A 146 -6.96 1.08 7.14
N LYS A 147 -7.48 -0.13 7.16
CA LYS A 147 -6.72 -1.37 7.27
C LYS A 147 -6.97 -2.27 6.06
N THR A 148 -6.02 -3.14 5.76
CA THR A 148 -6.18 -4.19 4.74
C THR A 148 -7.44 -5.04 5.00
N ALA A 149 -7.76 -5.29 6.27
CA ALA A 149 -8.96 -6.02 6.65
C ALA A 149 -10.25 -5.32 6.19
N ASP A 150 -10.29 -3.98 6.17
CA ASP A 150 -11.47 -3.22 5.77
C ASP A 150 -11.72 -3.38 4.26
N ALA A 151 -10.65 -3.29 3.44
CA ALA A 151 -10.72 -3.52 2.00
C ALA A 151 -11.18 -4.97 1.69
N LEU A 152 -10.62 -5.96 2.37
CA LEU A 152 -10.99 -7.37 2.22
C LEU A 152 -12.44 -7.61 2.67
N SER A 153 -12.88 -7.00 3.77
CA SER A 153 -14.27 -7.11 4.26
C SER A 153 -15.27 -6.49 3.28
N LYS A 154 -14.89 -5.40 2.59
CA LYS A 154 -15.73 -4.84 1.52
C LYS A 154 -15.87 -5.83 0.38
N ILE A 155 -14.77 -6.34 -0.16
CA ILE A 155 -14.78 -7.35 -1.24
C ILE A 155 -15.59 -8.58 -0.83
N TRP A 156 -15.44 -9.03 0.41
CA TRP A 156 -16.16 -10.18 0.94
C TRP A 156 -17.67 -9.98 0.88
N ARG A 157 -18.15 -8.85 1.40
CA ARG A 157 -19.60 -8.51 1.37
C ARG A 157 -20.15 -8.41 -0.06
N GLU A 158 -19.38 -7.81 -0.98
CA GLU A 158 -19.79 -7.68 -2.38
C GLU A 158 -19.92 -9.06 -3.06
N VAL A 159 -18.97 -9.96 -2.81
CA VAL A 159 -19.02 -11.33 -3.37
C VAL A 159 -20.16 -12.14 -2.76
N GLU A 160 -20.45 -11.97 -1.46
CA GLU A 160 -21.61 -12.62 -0.83
C GLU A 160 -22.94 -12.06 -1.34
N ALA A 161 -22.98 -10.79 -1.75
CA ALA A 161 -24.12 -10.16 -2.40
C ALA A 161 -24.34 -10.61 -3.87
N GLY A 162 -23.49 -11.53 -4.39
CA GLY A 162 -23.62 -12.10 -5.73
C GLY A 162 -22.72 -11.48 -6.79
N ASN A 163 -21.82 -10.56 -6.42
CA ASN A 163 -20.84 -9.98 -7.35
C ASN A 163 -19.66 -10.94 -7.53
N GLU A 164 -19.82 -11.95 -8.41
CA GLU A 164 -18.88 -13.07 -8.55
C GLU A 164 -17.84 -12.90 -9.68
N TRP A 165 -17.98 -11.86 -10.50
CA TRP A 165 -17.01 -11.49 -11.52
C TRP A 165 -16.12 -10.37 -11.03
N ILE A 166 -14.82 -10.54 -11.14
CA ILE A 166 -13.81 -9.66 -10.58
C ILE A 166 -12.96 -9.09 -11.70
N VAL A 167 -12.91 -7.78 -11.81
CA VAL A 167 -11.86 -7.06 -12.55
C VAL A 167 -10.70 -6.90 -11.57
N ASP A 168 -9.59 -7.57 -11.85
CA ASP A 168 -8.32 -7.52 -11.09
C ASP A 168 -7.31 -6.76 -11.96
N ALA A 169 -6.90 -5.57 -11.55
CA ALA A 169 -6.10 -4.68 -12.37
C ALA A 169 -5.01 -3.96 -11.58
N ASP A 170 -3.89 -3.73 -12.27
CA ASP A 170 -2.68 -3.07 -11.78
C ASP A 170 -2.33 -1.89 -12.72
N LEU A 171 -1.84 -0.80 -12.17
CA LEU A 171 -1.42 0.35 -12.95
C LEU A 171 0.00 0.16 -13.48
N LYS A 172 0.25 0.62 -14.71
CA LYS A 172 1.58 0.54 -15.33
C LYS A 172 2.42 1.71 -14.84
N ASP A 173 3.52 1.42 -14.14
CA ASP A 173 4.48 2.42 -13.66
C ASP A 173 3.82 3.68 -13.08
N PHE A 174 2.87 3.47 -12.17
CA PHE A 174 2.00 4.53 -11.67
C PHE A 174 2.79 5.74 -11.15
N PHE A 175 3.78 5.50 -10.27
CA PHE A 175 4.57 6.59 -9.70
C PHE A 175 5.43 7.33 -10.73
N GLY A 176 5.90 6.66 -11.78
CA GLY A 176 6.67 7.27 -12.87
C GLY A 176 5.81 7.99 -13.90
N SER A 177 4.50 7.71 -13.94
CA SER A 177 3.58 8.27 -14.96
C SER A 177 2.80 9.50 -14.49
N VAL A 178 2.87 9.89 -13.21
CA VAL A 178 2.11 11.01 -12.63
C VAL A 178 2.36 12.29 -13.43
N ASP A 179 1.30 12.86 -13.99
CA ASP A 179 1.32 14.14 -14.66
C ASP A 179 1.24 15.27 -13.63
N HIS A 180 2.26 16.13 -13.58
CA HIS A 180 2.41 17.17 -12.57
C HIS A 180 1.31 18.22 -12.66
N GLU A 181 0.94 18.64 -13.89
CA GLU A 181 -0.08 19.66 -14.13
C GLU A 181 -1.47 19.16 -13.68
N LYS A 182 -1.84 17.95 -14.08
CA LYS A 182 -3.10 17.32 -13.65
C LYS A 182 -3.16 17.17 -12.13
N LEU A 183 -2.08 16.72 -11.53
CA LEU A 183 -1.99 16.58 -10.07
C LEU A 183 -2.15 17.92 -9.38
N LEU A 184 -1.41 18.96 -9.80
CA LEU A 184 -1.49 20.30 -9.22
C LEU A 184 -2.88 20.92 -9.40
N THR A 185 -3.52 20.69 -10.54
CA THR A 185 -4.92 21.09 -10.78
C THR A 185 -5.86 20.44 -9.76
N LEU A 186 -5.68 19.15 -9.47
CA LEU A 186 -6.51 18.46 -8.48
C LEU A 186 -6.24 18.94 -7.05
N VAL A 187 -4.99 19.21 -6.70
CA VAL A 187 -4.63 19.82 -5.41
C VAL A 187 -5.27 21.21 -5.31
N GLY A 188 -5.20 22.02 -6.36
CA GLY A 188 -5.75 23.37 -6.44
C GLY A 188 -7.29 23.46 -6.32
N LYS A 189 -8.00 22.33 -6.48
CA LYS A 189 -9.44 22.26 -6.17
C LYS A 189 -9.76 22.46 -4.69
N GLN A 190 -8.85 22.10 -3.80
CA GLN A 190 -9.01 22.21 -2.35
C GLN A 190 -8.12 23.28 -1.72
N ILE A 191 -6.97 23.56 -2.32
CA ILE A 191 -5.94 24.46 -1.80
C ILE A 191 -5.81 25.67 -2.72
N ALA A 192 -6.10 26.86 -2.22
CA ALA A 192 -5.92 28.13 -2.94
C ALA A 192 -4.54 28.76 -2.70
N ASP A 193 -3.80 28.30 -1.69
CA ASP A 193 -2.48 28.83 -1.32
C ASP A 193 -1.44 28.52 -2.41
N SER A 194 -1.07 29.54 -3.20
CA SER A 194 -0.13 29.40 -4.32
C SER A 194 1.27 28.96 -3.87
N ARG A 195 1.69 29.34 -2.65
CA ARG A 195 2.98 28.94 -2.09
C ARG A 195 3.03 27.45 -1.78
N VAL A 196 1.91 26.88 -1.32
CA VAL A 196 1.78 25.43 -1.11
C VAL A 196 1.80 24.68 -2.44
N LEU A 197 1.09 25.18 -3.46
CA LEU A 197 1.10 24.60 -4.79
C LEU A 197 2.50 24.63 -5.42
N LYS A 198 3.20 25.78 -5.31
CA LYS A 198 4.59 25.92 -5.76
C LYS A 198 5.53 24.96 -5.03
N LEU A 199 5.37 24.80 -3.71
CA LEU A 199 6.18 23.88 -2.92
C LEU A 199 5.99 22.42 -3.37
N ILE A 200 4.75 22.01 -3.65
CA ILE A 200 4.48 20.67 -4.21
C ILE A 200 5.12 20.51 -5.59
N GLN A 201 4.98 21.51 -6.46
CA GLN A 201 5.60 21.51 -7.78
C GLN A 201 7.11 21.34 -7.70
N GLN A 202 7.79 22.14 -6.86
CA GLN A 202 9.23 22.02 -6.64
C GLN A 202 9.65 20.65 -6.14
N MET A 203 8.86 19.99 -5.26
CA MET A 203 9.12 18.63 -4.80
C MET A 203 8.96 17.59 -5.91
N LEU A 204 8.05 17.78 -6.86
CA LEU A 204 7.86 16.91 -8.01
C LEU A 204 8.98 17.06 -9.04
N GLU A 205 9.46 18.30 -9.23
CA GLU A 205 10.50 18.67 -10.20
C GLU A 205 11.93 18.57 -9.67
N ALA A 206 12.12 18.24 -8.38
CA ALA A 206 13.43 18.20 -7.73
C ALA A 206 14.47 17.28 -8.40
N GLY A 207 14.02 16.37 -9.27
CA GLY A 207 14.89 15.43 -9.95
C GLY A 207 15.38 14.29 -9.06
N TYR A 208 16.28 13.49 -9.64
CA TYR A 208 16.96 12.42 -8.89
C TYR A 208 18.44 12.38 -9.20
N GLU A 209 19.22 11.88 -8.26
CA GLU A 209 20.64 11.61 -8.39
C GLU A 209 20.89 10.11 -8.43
N GLU A 210 21.59 9.66 -9.46
CA GLU A 210 22.01 8.28 -9.62
C GLU A 210 23.48 8.24 -10.01
N ARG A 211 24.30 7.54 -9.22
CA ARG A 211 25.77 7.41 -9.46
C ARG A 211 26.48 8.74 -9.61
N GLY A 212 26.05 9.77 -8.85
CA GLY A 212 26.67 11.11 -8.89
C GLY A 212 26.18 12.02 -10.02
N GLN A 213 25.29 11.53 -10.89
CA GLN A 213 24.68 12.35 -11.95
C GLN A 213 23.26 12.75 -11.58
N LYS A 214 22.87 13.98 -11.89
CA LYS A 214 21.53 14.52 -11.66
C LYS A 214 20.68 14.44 -12.92
N PHE A 215 19.45 14.01 -12.75
CA PHE A 215 18.46 13.88 -13.81
C PHE A 215 17.19 14.63 -13.45
N ALA A 216 16.57 15.28 -14.44
CA ALA A 216 15.30 15.94 -14.27
C ALA A 216 14.15 14.93 -14.15
N THR A 217 13.06 15.33 -13.50
CA THR A 217 11.83 14.56 -13.37
C THR A 217 10.67 15.34 -13.99
N PRO A 218 10.49 15.31 -15.33
CA PRO A 218 9.41 16.03 -15.99
C PRO A 218 8.02 15.42 -15.72
N ARG A 219 7.98 14.17 -15.25
CA ARG A 219 6.80 13.41 -14.85
C ARG A 219 7.15 12.49 -13.68
N GLY A 220 6.12 12.08 -12.98
CA GLY A 220 6.26 11.12 -11.91
C GLY A 220 6.42 11.77 -10.53
N THR A 221 6.38 10.92 -9.52
CA THR A 221 6.69 11.27 -8.13
C THR A 221 7.62 10.22 -7.55
N PRO A 222 8.63 10.60 -6.74
CA PRO A 222 9.60 9.64 -6.24
C PRO A 222 8.94 8.50 -5.44
N GLN A 223 9.18 7.25 -5.84
CA GLN A 223 8.85 6.09 -5.01
C GLN A 223 9.71 6.12 -3.74
N GLY A 224 9.12 6.52 -2.61
CA GLY A 224 9.82 6.69 -1.32
C GLY A 224 9.76 8.12 -0.77
N GLY A 225 9.25 9.08 -1.53
CA GLY A 225 8.91 10.41 -1.00
C GLY A 225 7.79 10.33 0.04
N VAL A 226 7.91 11.12 1.11
CA VAL A 226 6.92 11.14 2.21
C VAL A 226 5.55 11.65 1.75
N VAL A 227 5.54 12.59 0.81
CA VAL A 227 4.31 13.19 0.27
C VAL A 227 3.67 12.34 -0.83
N SER A 228 4.45 11.47 -1.51
CA SER A 228 4.02 10.73 -2.70
C SER A 228 2.77 9.86 -2.48
N PRO A 229 2.58 9.16 -1.34
CA PRO A 229 1.36 8.41 -1.06
C PRO A 229 0.08 9.27 -1.02
N LEU A 230 0.16 10.46 -0.43
CA LEU A 230 -0.95 11.40 -0.38
C LEU A 230 -1.29 11.93 -1.78
N LEU A 231 -0.28 12.35 -2.54
CA LEU A 231 -0.44 12.84 -3.91
C LEU A 231 -1.02 11.77 -4.84
N SER A 232 -0.61 10.51 -4.66
CA SER A 232 -1.17 9.35 -5.37
C SER A 232 -2.68 9.21 -5.14
N ASN A 233 -3.12 9.32 -3.90
CA ASN A 233 -4.54 9.25 -3.58
C ASN A 233 -5.32 10.45 -4.12
N ILE A 234 -4.74 11.66 -4.13
CA ILE A 234 -5.34 12.84 -4.73
C ILE A 234 -5.56 12.62 -6.24
N LEU A 235 -4.55 12.13 -6.95
CA LEU A 235 -4.63 11.87 -8.40
C LEU A 235 -5.71 10.83 -8.74
N LEU A 236 -5.84 9.77 -7.93
CA LEU A 236 -6.79 8.67 -8.20
C LEU A 236 -8.20 8.90 -7.62
N THR A 237 -8.41 9.95 -6.82
CA THR A 237 -9.75 10.25 -6.26
C THR A 237 -10.83 10.47 -7.34
N PRO A 238 -10.59 11.18 -8.47
CA PRO A 238 -11.58 11.28 -9.54
C PRO A 238 -11.96 9.92 -10.14
N PHE A 239 -11.00 9.01 -10.28
CA PHE A 239 -11.26 7.64 -10.72
C PHE A 239 -12.20 6.90 -9.75
N ASP A 240 -11.90 6.95 -8.45
CA ASP A 240 -12.71 6.30 -7.43
C ASP A 240 -14.16 6.80 -7.44
N LYS A 241 -14.33 8.13 -7.46
CA LYS A 241 -15.64 8.78 -7.44
C LYS A 241 -16.46 8.47 -8.69
N GLU A 242 -15.82 8.52 -9.86
CA GLU A 242 -16.52 8.30 -11.11
C GLU A 242 -16.95 6.83 -11.27
N MET A 243 -16.10 5.87 -10.89
CA MET A 243 -16.48 4.46 -10.87
C MET A 243 -17.68 4.20 -9.94
N ARG A 244 -17.67 4.80 -8.74
CA ARG A 244 -18.79 4.69 -7.80
C ARG A 244 -20.05 5.39 -8.32
N ARG A 245 -19.94 6.57 -8.93
CA ARG A 245 -21.05 7.31 -9.53
C ARG A 245 -21.77 6.48 -10.60
N GLN A 246 -21.03 5.66 -11.33
CA GLN A 246 -21.56 4.73 -12.33
C GLN A 246 -22.07 3.41 -11.75
N GLY A 247 -22.10 3.27 -10.41
CA GLY A 247 -22.64 2.11 -9.72
C GLY A 247 -21.67 0.94 -9.53
N TYR A 248 -20.40 1.07 -10.00
CA TYR A 248 -19.42 -0.02 -9.87
C TYR A 248 -18.88 -0.16 -8.44
N GLN A 249 -18.74 -1.41 -8.00
CA GLN A 249 -18.23 -1.75 -6.68
C GLN A 249 -16.70 -1.81 -6.67
N LEU A 250 -16.07 -0.62 -6.66
CA LEU A 250 -14.61 -0.47 -6.63
C LEU A 250 -14.07 -0.68 -5.21
N THR A 251 -12.94 -1.37 -5.10
CA THR A 251 -12.09 -1.42 -3.89
C THR A 251 -10.65 -1.17 -4.31
N ARG A 252 -10.06 -0.05 -3.84
CA ARG A 252 -8.70 0.35 -4.19
C ARG A 252 -7.77 0.40 -2.98
N TRP A 253 -6.57 -0.14 -3.16
CA TRP A 253 -5.46 -0.02 -2.20
C TRP A 253 -4.23 0.56 -2.91
N ALA A 254 -4.01 1.86 -2.78
CA ALA A 254 -2.98 2.59 -3.53
C ALA A 254 -3.20 2.48 -5.05
N ASP A 255 -2.25 1.88 -5.77
CA ASP A 255 -2.29 1.60 -7.20
C ASP A 255 -2.92 0.24 -7.56
N ASP A 256 -3.18 -0.61 -6.58
CA ASP A 256 -3.81 -1.93 -6.72
C ASP A 256 -5.33 -1.83 -6.50
N TRP A 257 -6.15 -2.32 -7.42
CA TRP A 257 -7.59 -2.18 -7.31
C TRP A 257 -8.37 -3.34 -7.94
N VAL A 258 -9.56 -3.55 -7.42
CA VAL A 258 -10.52 -4.53 -7.95
C VAL A 258 -11.89 -3.91 -8.09
N VAL A 259 -12.66 -4.38 -9.08
CA VAL A 259 -14.10 -4.12 -9.20
C VAL A 259 -14.82 -5.45 -9.16
N THR A 260 -15.84 -5.54 -8.31
CA THR A 260 -16.70 -6.73 -8.22
C THR A 260 -18.00 -6.48 -8.98
N CYS A 261 -18.43 -7.45 -9.82
CA CYS A 261 -19.54 -7.36 -10.74
C CYS A 261 -20.42 -8.61 -10.68
N ARG A 262 -21.67 -8.50 -11.03
CA ARG A 262 -22.61 -9.64 -11.09
C ARG A 262 -22.39 -10.51 -12.31
N THR A 263 -22.13 -9.91 -13.46
CA THR A 263 -21.96 -10.60 -14.73
C THR A 263 -20.61 -10.31 -15.36
N ARG A 264 -20.18 -11.16 -16.28
CA ARG A 264 -18.96 -10.93 -17.06
C ARG A 264 -19.07 -9.70 -17.96
N ALA A 265 -20.22 -9.47 -18.56
CA ALA A 265 -20.47 -8.30 -19.40
C ALA A 265 -20.34 -7.00 -18.58
N GLU A 266 -20.91 -6.97 -17.36
CA GLU A 266 -20.71 -5.83 -16.45
C GLU A 266 -19.24 -5.60 -16.12
N ALA A 267 -18.45 -6.66 -15.89
CA ALA A 267 -17.02 -6.55 -15.62
C ALA A 267 -16.23 -6.03 -16.84
N GLU A 268 -16.59 -6.43 -18.06
CA GLU A 268 -16.01 -5.93 -19.29
C GLU A 268 -16.32 -4.42 -19.50
N HIS A 269 -17.56 -4.01 -19.22
CA HIS A 269 -17.97 -2.60 -19.25
C HIS A 269 -17.24 -1.79 -18.16
N ALA A 270 -17.15 -2.31 -16.93
CA ALA A 270 -16.43 -1.67 -15.84
C ALA A 270 -14.95 -1.45 -16.18
N LEU A 271 -14.30 -2.46 -16.80
CA LEU A 271 -12.92 -2.33 -17.23
C LEU A 271 -12.75 -1.28 -18.33
N ALA A 272 -13.62 -1.28 -19.35
CA ALA A 272 -13.57 -0.29 -20.41
C ALA A 272 -13.76 1.15 -19.88
N ARG A 273 -14.65 1.34 -18.90
CA ARG A 273 -14.83 2.65 -18.25
C ARG A 273 -13.63 3.02 -17.40
N ALA A 274 -13.06 2.09 -16.65
CA ALA A 274 -11.86 2.31 -15.86
C ALA A 274 -10.68 2.78 -16.74
N VAL A 275 -10.46 2.13 -17.89
CA VAL A 275 -9.44 2.53 -18.88
C VAL A 275 -9.62 3.99 -19.30
N ARG A 276 -10.81 4.38 -19.75
CA ARG A 276 -11.08 5.74 -20.21
C ARG A 276 -10.85 6.80 -19.12
N ILE A 277 -11.28 6.53 -17.89
CA ILE A 277 -11.10 7.46 -16.77
C ILE A 277 -9.61 7.61 -16.44
N LEU A 278 -8.88 6.49 -16.36
CA LEU A 278 -7.46 6.49 -16.05
C LEU A 278 -6.61 7.15 -17.14
N GLU A 279 -6.91 6.92 -18.42
CA GLU A 279 -6.28 7.61 -19.56
C GLU A 279 -6.46 9.13 -19.49
N HIS A 280 -7.66 9.59 -19.12
CA HIS A 280 -7.90 11.02 -18.90
C HIS A 280 -7.03 11.59 -17.76
N LEU A 281 -6.74 10.79 -16.73
CA LEU A 281 -5.82 11.15 -15.64
C LEU A 281 -4.33 11.01 -16.04
N GLY A 282 -4.02 10.51 -17.24
CA GLY A 282 -2.66 10.27 -17.72
C GLY A 282 -2.04 8.98 -17.15
N VAL A 283 -2.87 8.04 -16.68
CA VAL A 283 -2.46 6.78 -16.10
C VAL A 283 -2.89 5.61 -16.97
N ALA A 284 -2.00 4.65 -17.20
CA ALA A 284 -2.28 3.49 -18.03
C ALA A 284 -2.38 2.19 -17.19
N LEU A 285 -3.19 1.24 -17.67
CA LEU A 285 -3.25 -0.10 -17.10
C LEU A 285 -2.06 -0.98 -17.53
N ASN A 286 -1.65 -1.86 -16.65
CA ASN A 286 -0.75 -2.95 -16.98
C ASN A 286 -1.55 -4.11 -17.60
N GLN A 287 -1.64 -4.14 -18.92
CA GLN A 287 -2.42 -5.14 -19.65
C GLN A 287 -2.04 -6.59 -19.29
N ALA A 288 -0.75 -6.86 -19.08
CA ALA A 288 -0.26 -8.20 -18.72
C ALA A 288 -0.72 -8.68 -17.34
N LYS A 289 -1.15 -7.77 -16.47
CA LYS A 289 -1.64 -8.08 -15.11
C LYS A 289 -3.13 -7.83 -14.94
N THR A 290 -3.77 -7.14 -15.87
CA THR A 290 -5.20 -6.87 -15.84
C THR A 290 -5.97 -8.08 -16.37
N ARG A 291 -6.96 -8.55 -15.60
CA ARG A 291 -7.76 -9.72 -15.97
C ARG A 291 -9.16 -9.65 -15.38
N ILE A 292 -10.09 -10.28 -16.08
CA ILE A 292 -11.44 -10.52 -15.58
C ILE A 292 -11.53 -12.00 -15.18
N VAL A 293 -11.86 -12.27 -13.94
CA VAL A 293 -11.91 -13.63 -13.39
C VAL A 293 -13.21 -13.87 -12.62
N HIS A 294 -13.71 -15.10 -12.68
CA HIS A 294 -14.83 -15.52 -11.82
C HIS A 294 -14.29 -15.99 -10.47
N ILE A 295 -14.98 -15.68 -9.38
CA ILE A 295 -14.58 -15.98 -7.98
C ILE A 295 -14.32 -17.49 -7.76
N ALA A 296 -14.91 -18.37 -8.55
CA ALA A 296 -14.64 -19.82 -8.49
C ALA A 296 -13.18 -20.16 -8.88
N ARG A 297 -12.55 -19.39 -9.77
CA ARG A 297 -11.11 -19.51 -10.09
C ARG A 297 -10.24 -18.82 -9.05
N GLY A 298 -10.79 -17.81 -8.38
CA GLY A 298 -10.11 -16.98 -7.40
C GLY A 298 -9.16 -15.95 -8.01
N PHE A 299 -8.84 -14.95 -7.22
CA PHE A 299 -7.91 -13.87 -7.56
C PHE A 299 -6.99 -13.57 -6.37
N GLU A 300 -5.91 -12.83 -6.61
CA GLU A 300 -4.96 -12.42 -5.59
C GLU A 300 -5.08 -10.92 -5.35
N PHE A 301 -5.33 -10.53 -4.10
CA PHE A 301 -5.37 -9.12 -3.70
C PHE A 301 -4.73 -8.94 -2.33
N LEU A 302 -3.84 -7.96 -2.19
CA LEU A 302 -3.13 -7.64 -0.94
C LEU A 302 -2.45 -8.86 -0.27
N GLY A 303 -1.90 -9.76 -1.08
CA GLY A 303 -1.24 -10.97 -0.58
C GLY A 303 -2.17 -12.10 -0.14
N PHE A 304 -3.48 -11.94 -0.34
CA PHE A 304 -4.48 -13.00 -0.14
C PHE A 304 -4.93 -13.58 -1.48
N LYS A 305 -5.10 -14.88 -1.53
CA LYS A 305 -5.88 -15.55 -2.57
C LYS A 305 -7.31 -15.70 -2.05
N ILE A 306 -8.25 -15.05 -2.75
CA ILE A 306 -9.69 -15.08 -2.43
C ILE A 306 -10.37 -15.95 -3.46
N GLN A 307 -11.15 -16.93 -3.03
CA GLN A 307 -11.77 -17.93 -3.92
C GLN A 307 -13.04 -18.50 -3.29
N ARG A 308 -14.05 -18.78 -4.12
CA ARG A 308 -15.20 -19.60 -3.75
C ARG A 308 -14.96 -21.02 -4.27
N GLY A 309 -15.18 -22.03 -3.43
CA GLY A 309 -14.95 -23.41 -3.84
C GLY A 309 -15.70 -24.42 -2.97
N LYS A 310 -15.77 -25.66 -3.45
CA LYS A 310 -16.27 -26.82 -2.67
C LYS A 310 -15.26 -27.08 -1.54
N GLY A 311 -15.32 -26.26 -0.48
CA GLY A 311 -14.29 -26.23 0.53
C GLY A 311 -14.41 -27.38 1.51
N LYS A 312 -13.36 -28.20 1.63
CA LYS A 312 -13.05 -28.95 2.85
C LYS A 312 -12.57 -28.04 4.00
N PHE A 313 -12.71 -26.74 3.86
CA PHE A 313 -12.36 -25.75 4.90
C PHE A 313 -13.60 -25.47 5.75
N ARG A 314 -13.89 -26.40 6.66
CA ARG A 314 -14.82 -26.14 7.76
C ARG A 314 -14.17 -25.14 8.70
N LEU A 315 -14.78 -23.98 8.91
CA LEU A 315 -14.61 -23.24 10.13
C LEU A 315 -14.99 -24.18 11.28
N ALA A 316 -14.19 -24.23 12.34
CA ALA A 316 -14.37 -25.17 13.46
C ALA A 316 -15.72 -25.07 14.16
N HIS A 317 -16.67 -24.28 13.69
CA HIS A 317 -17.95 -23.95 14.32
C HIS A 317 -19.19 -24.15 13.47
N ASP A 318 -19.10 -24.54 12.19
CA ASP A 318 -20.32 -24.87 11.43
C ASP A 318 -20.85 -26.27 11.78
N ARG A 319 -21.34 -26.42 13.00
CA ARG A 319 -22.25 -27.53 13.36
C ARG A 319 -23.70 -27.28 12.89
N ILE A 320 -23.98 -26.10 12.37
CA ILE A 320 -25.28 -25.82 11.75
C ILE A 320 -25.16 -26.22 10.29
N LYS A 321 -25.66 -27.39 9.97
CA LYS A 321 -25.92 -27.87 8.62
C LYS A 321 -26.95 -26.93 7.98
N SER A 322 -26.51 -25.82 7.36
CA SER A 322 -27.36 -25.15 6.40
C SER A 322 -27.46 -26.04 5.17
N LYS A 323 -28.66 -26.52 4.88
CA LYS A 323 -29.03 -27.33 3.69
C LYS A 323 -28.85 -26.60 2.35
N LEU A 324 -28.19 -25.44 2.33
CA LEU A 324 -27.87 -24.72 1.12
C LEU A 324 -26.45 -25.09 0.67
N ASN A 325 -26.38 -25.56 -0.56
CA ASN A 325 -25.18 -25.93 -1.32
C ASN A 325 -24.29 -24.69 -1.65
N ARG A 326 -24.10 -23.77 -0.67
CA ARG A 326 -23.27 -22.57 -0.81
C ARG A 326 -21.82 -22.98 -0.75
N GLN A 327 -21.16 -22.86 -1.89
CA GLN A 327 -19.71 -22.93 -1.97
C GLN A 327 -19.14 -21.85 -1.07
N ASN A 328 -18.37 -22.21 -0.03
CA ASN A 328 -17.85 -21.27 0.93
C ASN A 328 -16.78 -20.36 0.30
N LEU A 329 -16.91 -19.06 0.52
CA LEU A 329 -15.87 -18.10 0.23
C LEU A 329 -14.72 -18.29 1.24
N TYR A 330 -13.47 -18.26 0.79
CA TYR A 330 -12.31 -18.31 1.67
C TYR A 330 -11.18 -17.42 1.18
N ALA A 331 -10.41 -16.90 2.12
CA ALA A 331 -9.19 -16.14 1.89
C ALA A 331 -8.02 -16.85 2.56
N ILE A 332 -6.91 -17.04 1.85
CA ILE A 332 -5.69 -17.66 2.35
C ILE A 332 -4.48 -16.84 1.88
N PRO A 333 -3.34 -16.90 2.59
CA PRO A 333 -2.10 -16.29 2.11
C PRO A 333 -1.71 -16.82 0.74
N THR A 334 -1.29 -15.93 -0.17
CA THR A 334 -0.73 -16.36 -1.46
C THR A 334 0.53 -17.21 -1.27
N GLN A 335 0.81 -18.10 -2.22
CA GLN A 335 2.02 -18.92 -2.15
C GLN A 335 3.29 -18.05 -2.11
N LYS A 336 3.33 -16.97 -2.89
CA LYS A 336 4.42 -15.98 -2.87
C LYS A 336 4.66 -15.39 -1.48
N SER A 337 3.58 -15.09 -0.72
CA SER A 337 3.72 -14.57 0.65
C SER A 337 4.27 -15.62 1.61
N VAL A 338 3.81 -16.87 1.49
CA VAL A 338 4.30 -18.00 2.30
C VAL A 338 5.78 -18.27 2.02
N ASP A 339 6.18 -18.28 0.75
CA ASP A 339 7.57 -18.55 0.36
C ASP A 339 8.50 -17.44 0.87
N ARG A 340 8.10 -16.17 0.73
CA ARG A 340 8.83 -15.02 1.28
C ARG A 340 9.00 -15.11 2.80
N PHE A 341 7.95 -15.46 3.52
CA PHE A 341 8.03 -15.68 4.96
C PHE A 341 9.04 -16.80 5.30
N LYS A 342 8.95 -17.92 4.58
CA LYS A 342 9.90 -19.02 4.75
C LYS A 342 11.34 -18.60 4.45
N ASP A 343 11.57 -17.79 3.41
CA ASP A 343 12.92 -17.36 3.03
C ASP A 343 13.53 -16.42 4.08
N GLN A 344 12.73 -15.51 4.64
CA GLN A 344 13.19 -14.68 5.76
C GLN A 344 13.62 -15.53 6.97
N ILE A 345 12.79 -16.52 7.36
CA ILE A 345 13.12 -17.43 8.45
C ILE A 345 14.35 -18.30 8.09
N ARG A 346 14.46 -18.81 6.84
CA ARG A 346 15.63 -19.58 6.38
C ARG A 346 16.92 -18.80 6.52
N THR A 347 16.93 -17.55 6.08
CA THR A 347 18.10 -16.67 6.15
C THR A 347 18.60 -16.53 7.59
N LEU A 348 17.69 -16.34 8.54
CA LEU A 348 18.03 -16.13 9.96
C LEU A 348 18.26 -17.43 10.74
N THR A 349 17.97 -18.59 10.17
CA THR A 349 18.15 -19.92 10.81
C THR A 349 19.13 -20.80 10.03
N GLN A 350 20.08 -20.21 9.33
CA GLN A 350 21.15 -20.96 8.66
C GLN A 350 22.07 -21.58 9.69
N ARG A 351 22.59 -22.81 9.40
CA ARG A 351 23.48 -23.56 10.29
C ARG A 351 24.81 -22.84 10.59
N LYS A 352 25.25 -22.00 9.66
CA LYS A 352 26.50 -21.24 9.76
C LYS A 352 26.40 -19.98 10.64
N ILE A 353 25.21 -19.55 11.01
CA ILE A 353 25.02 -18.34 11.83
C ILE A 353 25.50 -18.62 13.26
N PRO A 354 26.42 -17.82 13.82
CA PRO A 354 27.04 -18.07 15.12
C PRO A 354 26.23 -17.55 16.31
N LEU A 355 24.91 -17.52 16.19
CA LEU A 355 23.99 -17.07 17.23
C LEU A 355 23.50 -18.24 18.08
N ARG A 356 23.31 -18.00 19.39
CA ARG A 356 22.67 -18.94 20.29
C ARG A 356 21.18 -19.08 19.96
N LEU A 357 20.58 -20.23 20.28
CA LEU A 357 19.18 -20.52 19.93
C LEU A 357 18.20 -19.43 20.42
N GLY A 358 18.41 -18.90 21.62
CA GLY A 358 17.57 -17.81 22.17
C GLY A 358 17.68 -16.51 21.39
N GLU A 359 18.84 -16.17 20.88
CA GLU A 359 19.07 -14.98 20.06
C GLU A 359 18.39 -15.11 18.70
N VAL A 360 18.52 -16.28 18.06
CA VAL A 360 17.81 -16.58 16.82
C VAL A 360 16.29 -16.45 17.02
N ILE A 361 15.76 -17.01 18.11
CA ILE A 361 14.32 -16.91 18.42
C ILE A 361 13.90 -15.45 18.62
N LYS A 362 14.68 -14.64 19.35
CA LYS A 362 14.40 -13.20 19.49
C LYS A 362 14.35 -12.49 18.15
N THR A 363 15.24 -12.84 17.22
CA THR A 363 15.32 -12.21 15.87
C THR A 363 14.16 -12.64 14.97
N ILE A 364 13.69 -13.89 15.01
CA ILE A 364 12.60 -14.37 14.16
C ILE A 364 11.21 -14.04 14.70
N ASN A 365 11.04 -13.85 16.00
CA ASN A 365 9.74 -13.57 16.63
C ASN A 365 9.01 -12.35 16.05
N PRO A 366 9.66 -11.19 15.78
CA PRO A 366 9.00 -10.05 15.13
C PRO A 366 8.44 -10.41 13.75
N ILE A 367 9.18 -11.23 12.98
CA ILE A 367 8.75 -11.67 11.65
C ILE A 367 7.53 -12.58 11.76
N ILE A 368 7.56 -13.54 12.71
CA ILE A 368 6.44 -14.46 12.95
C ILE A 368 5.19 -13.68 13.38
N ARG A 369 5.33 -12.73 14.33
CA ARG A 369 4.22 -11.88 14.79
C ARG A 369 3.67 -11.02 13.67
N GLY A 370 4.53 -10.33 12.92
CA GLY A 370 4.12 -9.43 11.84
C GLY A 370 3.33 -10.17 10.76
N TRP A 371 3.89 -11.29 10.25
CA TRP A 371 3.22 -12.11 9.25
C TRP A 371 1.96 -12.80 9.80
N GLY A 372 2.05 -13.34 11.02
CA GLY A 372 0.93 -14.02 11.66
C GLY A 372 -0.25 -13.09 11.93
N ASN A 373 -0.02 -11.90 12.49
CA ASN A 373 -1.06 -10.91 12.76
C ASN A 373 -1.73 -10.41 11.47
N TYR A 374 -0.98 -10.31 10.36
CA TYR A 374 -1.53 -9.91 9.07
C TYR A 374 -2.56 -10.92 8.55
N TYR A 375 -2.32 -12.22 8.75
CA TYR A 375 -3.15 -13.30 8.20
C TYR A 375 -4.08 -13.99 9.20
N CYS A 376 -3.95 -13.73 10.52
CA CYS A 376 -4.64 -14.50 11.57
C CYS A 376 -6.17 -14.53 11.47
N ARG A 377 -6.78 -13.55 10.81
CA ARG A 377 -8.24 -13.47 10.60
C ARG A 377 -8.73 -14.18 9.33
N SER A 378 -7.84 -14.81 8.58
CA SER A 378 -8.18 -15.55 7.36
C SER A 378 -8.22 -17.07 7.60
N HIS A 379 -8.48 -17.86 6.58
CA HIS A 379 -8.60 -19.34 6.67
C HIS A 379 -7.22 -20.01 6.77
N VAL A 380 -6.47 -19.73 7.84
CA VAL A 380 -5.03 -20.08 7.97
C VAL A 380 -4.70 -21.17 8.98
N ARG A 381 -5.63 -21.63 9.81
CA ARG A 381 -5.32 -22.56 10.91
C ARG A 381 -4.45 -23.74 10.48
N LYS A 382 -4.82 -24.45 9.41
CA LYS A 382 -4.03 -25.58 8.89
C LYS A 382 -2.64 -25.14 8.41
N ARG A 383 -2.56 -24.00 7.71
CA ARG A 383 -1.28 -23.45 7.23
C ARG A 383 -0.39 -23.00 8.38
N PHE A 384 -0.95 -22.40 9.40
CA PHE A 384 -0.23 -21.97 10.59
C PHE A 384 0.37 -23.17 11.35
N HIS A 385 -0.39 -24.25 11.55
CA HIS A 385 0.15 -25.49 12.11
C HIS A 385 1.33 -26.05 11.32
N GLN A 386 1.22 -26.08 9.99
CA GLN A 386 2.30 -26.56 9.13
C GLN A 386 3.55 -25.67 9.23
N LEU A 387 3.38 -24.34 9.28
CA LEU A 387 4.47 -23.40 9.40
C LEU A 387 5.11 -23.43 10.80
N ASP A 388 4.35 -23.52 11.88
CA ASP A 388 4.87 -23.68 13.24
C ASP A 388 5.76 -24.93 13.34
N GLY A 389 5.30 -26.07 12.84
CA GLY A 389 6.11 -27.29 12.81
C GLY A 389 7.36 -27.15 11.92
N TRP A 390 7.26 -26.42 10.81
CA TRP A 390 8.41 -26.16 9.95
C TRP A 390 9.44 -25.23 10.65
N ILE A 391 9.02 -24.16 11.34
CA ILE A 391 9.90 -23.27 12.11
C ILE A 391 10.65 -24.05 13.18
N ILE A 392 9.98 -24.90 13.94
CA ILE A 392 10.58 -25.73 14.97
C ILE A 392 11.68 -26.61 14.39
N ARG A 393 11.43 -27.31 13.27
CA ARG A 393 12.45 -28.12 12.57
C ARG A 393 13.63 -27.29 12.08
N ARG A 394 13.41 -26.03 11.65
CA ARG A 394 14.49 -25.11 11.29
C ARG A 394 15.37 -24.75 12.49
N LEU A 395 14.79 -24.50 13.66
CA LEU A 395 15.51 -24.20 14.89
C LEU A 395 16.33 -25.40 15.38
N TRP A 396 15.78 -26.62 15.33
CA TRP A 396 16.52 -27.83 15.62
C TRP A 396 17.70 -28.01 14.66
N SER A 397 17.49 -27.84 13.37
CA SER A 397 18.57 -27.93 12.37
C SER A 397 19.66 -26.88 12.58
N HIS A 398 19.30 -25.66 12.98
CA HIS A 398 20.27 -24.61 13.34
C HIS A 398 21.11 -25.03 14.55
N ARG A 399 20.49 -25.53 15.62
CA ARG A 399 21.17 -25.88 16.88
C ARG A 399 22.08 -27.10 16.75
N THR A 400 21.58 -28.20 16.18
CA THR A 400 22.30 -29.47 16.08
C THR A 400 23.15 -29.62 14.82
N LYS A 401 23.07 -28.68 13.87
CA LYS A 401 23.70 -28.76 12.54
C LYS A 401 23.26 -29.98 11.70
N ARG A 402 22.24 -30.69 12.14
CA ARG A 402 21.65 -31.88 11.48
C ARG A 402 20.24 -31.61 10.99
N TRP A 403 19.77 -32.40 10.02
CA TRP A 403 18.39 -32.37 9.55
C TRP A 403 17.45 -33.20 10.44
N ARG A 404 16.15 -32.94 10.32
CA ARG A 404 15.06 -33.65 11.00
C ARG A 404 15.00 -33.37 12.50
N ASN A 405 14.57 -34.35 13.28
CA ASN A 405 14.15 -34.20 14.67
C ASN A 405 15.32 -34.39 15.67
N ALA A 406 16.57 -34.14 15.29
CA ALA A 406 17.74 -34.46 16.10
C ALA A 406 17.75 -33.78 17.48
N ALA A 407 17.05 -32.65 17.64
CA ALA A 407 17.03 -31.90 18.91
C ALA A 407 15.70 -31.99 19.68
N TRP A 408 14.75 -32.81 19.26
CA TRP A 408 13.41 -32.83 19.85
C TRP A 408 13.39 -33.20 21.34
N LYS A 409 14.30 -34.06 21.82
CA LYS A 409 14.42 -34.43 23.22
C LYS A 409 14.97 -33.30 24.08
N GLU A 410 16.02 -32.63 23.60
CA GLU A 410 16.69 -31.52 24.31
C GLU A 410 15.86 -30.22 24.24
N TYR A 411 15.25 -29.93 23.09
CA TYR A 411 14.45 -28.72 22.83
C TYR A 411 13.04 -29.09 22.37
N PRO A 412 12.22 -29.73 23.22
CA PRO A 412 10.84 -30.02 22.86
C PRO A 412 10.06 -28.71 22.60
N THR A 413 9.00 -28.77 21.80
CA THR A 413 8.18 -27.60 21.44
C THR A 413 7.72 -26.81 22.68
N LYS A 414 7.37 -27.49 23.77
CA LYS A 414 6.98 -26.83 25.02
C LYS A 414 8.11 -25.94 25.54
N ARG A 415 9.32 -26.44 25.62
CA ARG A 415 10.51 -25.71 26.06
C ARG A 415 10.81 -24.49 25.20
N LEU A 416 10.76 -24.65 23.86
CA LEU A 416 10.96 -23.55 22.94
C LEU A 416 9.94 -22.41 23.16
N ARG A 417 8.70 -22.75 23.51
CA ARG A 417 7.63 -21.75 23.73
C ARG A 417 7.69 -21.16 25.16
N THR A 418 7.97 -21.93 26.19
CA THR A 418 7.95 -21.47 27.59
C THR A 418 9.24 -20.75 27.98
N GLU A 419 10.41 -21.35 27.74
CA GLU A 419 11.70 -20.81 28.15
C GLU A 419 12.22 -19.78 27.14
N PHE A 420 12.24 -20.15 25.85
CA PHE A 420 12.78 -19.28 24.77
C PHE A 420 11.78 -18.30 24.20
N LYS A 421 10.50 -18.36 24.64
CA LYS A 421 9.42 -17.45 24.20
C LYS A 421 9.18 -17.47 22.68
N LEU A 422 9.38 -18.64 22.02
CA LEU A 422 9.05 -18.78 20.61
C LEU A 422 7.57 -18.52 20.37
N VAL A 423 7.26 -17.58 19.49
CA VAL A 423 5.89 -17.26 19.08
C VAL A 423 5.31 -18.37 18.22
N SER A 424 4.07 -18.77 18.49
CA SER A 424 3.30 -19.68 17.64
C SER A 424 2.34 -18.90 16.77
N LEU A 425 2.35 -19.16 15.45
CA LEU A 425 1.38 -18.58 14.52
C LEU A 425 -0.06 -18.94 14.90
N VAL A 426 -0.28 -20.18 15.35
CA VAL A 426 -1.62 -20.63 15.75
C VAL A 426 -2.15 -19.87 16.96
N SER A 427 -1.30 -19.47 17.90
CA SER A 427 -1.71 -18.69 19.06
C SER A 427 -2.12 -17.25 18.73
N LEU A 428 -1.78 -16.76 17.53
CA LEU A 428 -2.17 -15.43 17.05
C LEU A 428 -3.59 -15.41 16.45
N ILE A 429 -4.20 -16.58 16.22
CA ILE A 429 -5.58 -16.66 15.72
C ILE A 429 -6.52 -16.23 16.85
N PRO A 430 -7.36 -15.20 16.65
CA PRO A 430 -8.28 -14.74 17.69
C PRO A 430 -9.20 -15.88 18.15
N SER A 431 -9.41 -15.97 19.48
CA SER A 431 -10.43 -16.88 20.02
C SER A 431 -11.82 -16.35 19.67
N LEU A 432 -12.79 -17.26 19.51
CA LEU A 432 -14.18 -16.92 19.12
C LEU A 432 -14.86 -15.91 20.07
N GLN A 433 -14.46 -15.84 21.33
CA GLN A 433 -14.99 -14.86 22.28
C GLN A 433 -14.57 -13.43 21.96
N ILE A 434 -13.36 -13.24 21.44
CA ILE A 434 -12.84 -11.91 21.04
C ILE A 434 -13.40 -11.50 19.66
N ALA A 435 -13.67 -12.45 18.77
CA ALA A 435 -14.23 -12.17 17.46
C ALA A 435 -15.68 -11.63 17.53
N LYS A 436 -16.48 -12.05 18.53
CA LYS A 436 -17.85 -11.55 18.76
C LYS A 436 -17.89 -10.14 19.38
N ALA A 437 -16.83 -9.70 20.04
CA ALA A 437 -16.74 -8.37 20.64
C ALA A 437 -16.22 -7.29 19.65
N LEU A 438 -15.79 -7.68 18.44
CA LEU A 438 -15.21 -6.81 17.41
C LEU A 438 -16.03 -6.80 16.10
N SER A 439 -17.14 -7.53 16.04
CA SER A 439 -18.18 -7.44 15.00
C SER A 439 -19.27 -6.47 15.41
#